data_063ff7ea6bc525b2acd8af6dcde0ca78
#
_entry.id   063ff7ea6bc525b2acd8af6dcde0ca78
#
_cell.length_a   1.000
_cell.length_b   1.000
_cell.length_c   1.000
_cell.angle_alpha   90.00
_cell.angle_beta   90.00
_cell.angle_gamma   90.00
#
_symmetry.space_group_name_H-M   'P 1'
#
loop_
_entity.id
_entity.type
_entity.pdbx_description
1 polymer ?
#
loop_
_entity_poly.entity_id
_entity_poly.type
_entity_poly.pdbx_seq_one_letter_code
_entity_poly.pdbx_strand_id
1 'polypeptide(L)'
;QLNPFQRFGFKFVEFFRLLPKRIKDFFCFIGRSIKNFFVGIGRFIADYFMGFIHGDIFTKLSYIFMGVGNIAKGQVVKGIAFFILEALYIVFMVFFGGGAIVNLIGLVAVYNKIPIAGPGNRFNDVLIFNSTQNLLFGILAVMATIAFIAIYFVSIKSALNCERIKRNGGKPMNFRQESMELLNSRFH
;
A
#
# COMPACT_ATOMS: atom_id res chain seq x y z
N GLN A 1 48.36 4.41 31.73
CA GLN A 1 47.85 3.90 30.45
C GLN A 1 47.45 2.44 30.61
N LEU A 2 46.17 2.12 30.40
CA LEU A 2 45.62 0.78 30.50
C LEU A 2 46.13 -0.10 29.37
N ASN A 3 46.56 -1.32 29.67
CA ASN A 3 47.01 -2.34 28.70
C ASN A 3 45.82 -2.69 27.71
N PRO A 4 46.10 -3.04 26.46
CA PRO A 4 45.08 -3.34 25.46
C PRO A 4 44.13 -4.45 25.93
N PHE A 5 44.61 -5.39 26.75
CA PHE A 5 43.77 -6.45 27.34
C PHE A 5 42.79 -5.92 28.40
N GLN A 6 43.19 -4.95 29.21
CA GLN A 6 42.35 -4.29 30.20
C GLN A 6 41.27 -3.40 29.52
N ARG A 7 41.60 -2.77 28.38
CA ARG A 7 40.63 -2.00 27.56
C ARG A 7 39.57 -2.89 26.94
N PHE A 8 39.96 -4.10 26.53
CA PHE A 8 38.97 -5.07 26.00
C PHE A 8 38.05 -5.57 27.09
N GLY A 9 38.55 -5.91 28.29
CA GLY A 9 37.75 -6.31 29.43
C GLY A 9 36.77 -5.23 29.87
N PHE A 10 37.20 -3.97 29.91
CA PHE A 10 36.32 -2.84 30.25
C PHE A 10 35.20 -2.66 29.23
N LYS A 11 35.50 -2.71 27.92
CA LYS A 11 34.48 -2.63 26.85
C LYS A 11 33.50 -3.80 26.89
N PHE A 12 33.98 -4.98 27.24
CA PHE A 12 33.14 -6.18 27.34
C PHE A 12 32.17 -6.09 28.50
N VAL A 13 32.62 -5.69 29.68
CA VAL A 13 31.77 -5.48 30.86
C VAL A 13 30.77 -4.34 30.62
N GLU A 14 31.20 -3.27 30.01
CA GLU A 14 30.35 -2.13 29.66
C GLU A 14 29.28 -2.52 28.63
N PHE A 15 29.62 -3.36 27.67
CA PHE A 15 28.68 -3.93 26.70
C PHE A 15 27.58 -4.72 27.42
N PHE A 16 27.91 -5.64 28.32
CA PHE A 16 26.94 -6.42 29.07
C PHE A 16 26.10 -5.58 30.05
N ARG A 17 26.67 -4.55 30.59
CA ARG A 17 25.95 -3.60 31.47
C ARG A 17 24.93 -2.74 30.72
N LEU A 18 25.21 -2.41 29.45
CA LEU A 18 24.35 -1.60 28.58
C LEU A 18 23.34 -2.46 27.81
N LEU A 19 23.57 -3.77 27.68
CA LEU A 19 22.73 -4.70 26.94
C LEU A 19 21.26 -4.69 27.39
N PRO A 20 20.93 -4.78 28.69
CA PRO A 20 19.54 -4.76 29.13
C PRO A 20 18.85 -3.42 28.83
N LYS A 21 19.58 -2.31 28.92
CA LYS A 21 19.04 -0.99 28.58
C LYS A 21 18.76 -0.86 27.09
N ARG A 22 19.66 -1.32 26.22
CA ARG A 22 19.48 -1.32 24.76
C ARG A 22 18.33 -2.22 24.33
N ILE A 23 18.19 -3.39 24.95
CA ILE A 23 17.08 -4.31 24.70
C ILE A 23 15.75 -3.66 25.09
N LYS A 24 15.68 -3.03 26.25
CA LYS A 24 14.50 -2.30 26.71
C LYS A 24 14.14 -1.16 25.75
N ASP A 25 15.13 -0.36 25.34
CA ASP A 25 14.92 0.76 24.41
C ASP A 25 14.44 0.26 23.05
N PHE A 26 14.97 -0.87 22.57
CA PHE A 26 14.53 -1.52 21.33
C PHE A 26 13.06 -1.98 21.42
N PHE A 27 12.66 -2.65 22.51
CA PHE A 27 11.27 -3.05 22.71
C PHE A 27 10.32 -1.85 22.88
N CYS A 28 10.77 -0.80 23.58
CA CYS A 28 10.02 0.45 23.67
C CYS A 28 9.86 1.14 22.31
N PHE A 29 10.91 1.12 21.48
CA PHE A 29 10.86 1.66 20.11
C PHE A 29 9.85 0.88 19.25
N ILE A 30 9.94 -0.46 19.27
CA ILE A 30 8.98 -1.32 18.54
C ILE A 30 7.56 -1.08 19.05
N GLY A 31 7.33 -1.05 20.36
CA GLY A 31 6.01 -0.79 20.93
C GLY A 31 5.43 0.56 20.52
N ARG A 32 6.25 1.63 20.52
CA ARG A 32 5.83 2.94 20.01
C ARG A 32 5.53 2.94 18.52
N SER A 33 6.36 2.27 17.74
CA SER A 33 6.16 2.15 16.28
C SER A 33 4.88 1.40 15.95
N ILE A 34 4.62 0.29 16.63
CA ILE A 34 3.38 -0.48 16.49
C ILE A 34 2.17 0.35 16.92
N LYS A 35 2.24 1.02 18.09
CA LYS A 35 1.16 1.89 18.54
C LYS A 35 0.88 3.01 17.53
N ASN A 36 1.91 3.70 17.06
CA ASN A 36 1.77 4.79 16.10
C ASN A 36 1.21 4.31 14.77
N PHE A 37 1.59 3.09 14.34
CA PHE A 37 1.05 2.44 13.16
C PHE A 37 -0.46 2.18 13.29
N PHE A 38 -0.91 1.58 14.39
CA PHE A 38 -2.33 1.34 14.63
C PHE A 38 -3.14 2.63 14.81
N VAL A 39 -2.60 3.63 15.50
CA VAL A 39 -3.23 4.95 15.63
C VAL A 39 -3.30 5.64 14.25
N GLY A 40 -2.25 5.51 13.43
CA GLY A 40 -2.22 6.01 12.05
C GLY A 40 -3.29 5.37 11.18
N ILE A 41 -3.43 4.04 11.25
CA ILE A 41 -4.48 3.30 10.55
C ILE A 41 -5.87 3.73 11.04
N GLY A 42 -6.08 3.81 12.35
CA GLY A 42 -7.36 4.24 12.91
C GLY A 42 -7.77 5.64 12.45
N ARG A 43 -6.85 6.60 12.46
CA ARG A 43 -7.09 7.95 11.92
C ARG A 43 -7.37 7.93 10.43
N PHE A 44 -6.60 7.15 9.67
CA PHE A 44 -6.80 7.00 8.24
C PHE A 44 -8.20 6.45 7.92
N ILE A 45 -8.64 5.39 8.62
CA ILE A 45 -9.96 4.81 8.47
C ILE A 45 -11.05 5.82 8.86
N ALA A 46 -10.89 6.52 9.98
CA ALA A 46 -11.82 7.55 10.42
C ALA A 46 -11.94 8.70 9.40
N ASP A 47 -10.82 9.23 8.91
CA ASP A 47 -10.79 10.28 7.89
C ASP A 47 -11.44 9.81 6.57
N TYR A 48 -11.24 8.53 6.22
CA TYR A 48 -11.82 7.92 5.04
C TYR A 48 -13.35 7.85 5.14
N PHE A 49 -13.88 7.34 6.25
CA PHE A 49 -15.33 7.27 6.49
C PHE A 49 -15.96 8.66 6.64
N MET A 50 -15.33 9.56 7.38
CA MET A 50 -15.80 10.94 7.52
C MET A 50 -15.81 11.66 6.17
N GLY A 51 -14.81 11.43 5.33
CA GLY A 51 -14.75 11.95 3.98
C GLY A 51 -15.85 11.43 3.08
N PHE A 52 -16.25 10.16 3.24
CA PHE A 52 -17.38 9.59 2.50
C PHE A 52 -18.73 10.18 2.97
N ILE A 53 -18.93 10.33 4.28
CA ILE A 53 -20.20 10.81 4.84
C ILE A 53 -20.40 12.30 4.55
N HIS A 54 -19.38 13.13 4.83
CA HIS A 54 -19.46 14.59 4.76
C HIS A 54 -18.89 15.18 3.47
N GLY A 55 -18.33 14.33 2.59
CA GLY A 55 -17.74 14.76 1.32
C GLY A 55 -18.77 15.18 0.31
N ASP A 56 -18.36 16.08 -0.59
CA ASP A 56 -19.12 16.51 -1.75
C ASP A 56 -19.42 15.31 -2.69
N ILE A 57 -20.42 15.44 -3.56
CA ILE A 57 -20.83 14.38 -4.52
C ILE A 57 -19.62 13.90 -5.33
N PHE A 58 -18.75 14.80 -5.78
CA PHE A 58 -17.54 14.46 -6.52
C PHE A 58 -16.50 13.71 -5.67
N THR A 59 -16.44 13.98 -4.38
CA THR A 59 -15.62 13.23 -3.44
C THR A 59 -16.16 11.83 -3.26
N LYS A 60 -17.47 11.67 -3.08
CA LYS A 60 -18.14 10.36 -3.02
C LYS A 60 -17.94 9.56 -4.31
N LEU A 61 -18.00 10.22 -5.46
CA LEU A 61 -17.76 9.55 -6.75
C LEU A 61 -16.30 9.08 -6.91
N SER A 62 -15.34 9.74 -6.23
CA SER A 62 -13.94 9.29 -6.20
C SER A 62 -13.72 7.98 -5.47
N TYR A 63 -14.67 7.52 -4.66
CA TYR A 63 -14.64 6.20 -4.03
C TYR A 63 -15.06 5.08 -4.98
N ILE A 64 -15.68 5.42 -6.11
CA ILE A 64 -16.08 4.46 -7.14
C ILE A 64 -15.11 4.55 -8.33
N PHE A 65 -14.82 5.78 -8.78
CA PHE A 65 -13.93 6.05 -9.90
C PHE A 65 -12.73 6.86 -9.45
N MET A 66 -11.53 6.29 -9.61
CA MET A 66 -10.30 6.97 -9.22
C MET A 66 -10.12 8.29 -9.99
N GLY A 67 -9.81 9.36 -9.26
CA GLY A 67 -9.44 10.63 -9.87
C GLY A 67 -10.59 11.58 -10.21
N VAL A 68 -11.86 11.13 -10.21
CA VAL A 68 -13.00 12.00 -10.52
C VAL A 68 -13.07 13.20 -9.59
N GLY A 69 -12.86 13.01 -8.29
CA GLY A 69 -12.82 14.12 -7.33
C GLY A 69 -11.64 15.07 -7.55
N ASN A 70 -10.51 14.57 -8.01
CA ASN A 70 -9.36 15.42 -8.35
C ASN A 70 -9.65 16.28 -9.58
N ILE A 71 -10.29 15.69 -10.61
CA ILE A 71 -10.73 16.43 -11.83
C ILE A 71 -11.70 17.55 -11.46
N ALA A 72 -12.75 17.22 -10.70
CA ALA A 72 -13.79 18.18 -10.31
C ALA A 72 -13.25 19.35 -9.44
N LYS A 73 -12.12 19.13 -8.78
CA LYS A 73 -11.48 20.13 -7.90
C LYS A 73 -10.34 20.89 -8.57
N GLY A 74 -10.12 20.68 -9.88
CA GLY A 74 -9.14 21.41 -10.69
C GLY A 74 -7.79 20.74 -10.87
N GLN A 75 -7.57 19.56 -10.27
CA GLN A 75 -6.36 18.75 -10.51
C GLN A 75 -6.56 17.77 -11.67
N VAL A 76 -6.85 18.30 -12.85
CA VAL A 76 -7.28 17.51 -14.03
C VAL A 76 -6.23 16.47 -14.43
N VAL A 77 -4.95 16.87 -14.52
CA VAL A 77 -3.86 15.96 -14.94
C VAL A 77 -3.71 14.77 -14.00
N LYS A 78 -3.74 15.05 -12.70
CA LYS A 78 -3.64 14.01 -11.66
C LYS A 78 -4.85 13.10 -11.67
N GLY A 79 -6.04 13.65 -11.83
CA GLY A 79 -7.27 12.88 -11.90
C GLY A 79 -7.35 11.99 -13.14
N ILE A 80 -6.95 12.49 -14.31
CA ILE A 80 -6.87 11.67 -15.53
C ILE A 80 -5.83 10.56 -15.38
N ALA A 81 -4.67 10.84 -14.78
CA ALA A 81 -3.66 9.81 -14.54
C ALA A 81 -4.18 8.66 -13.65
N PHE A 82 -4.92 8.97 -12.59
CA PHE A 82 -5.55 7.96 -11.74
C PHE A 82 -6.62 7.17 -12.48
N PHE A 83 -7.44 7.84 -13.29
CA PHE A 83 -8.49 7.21 -14.08
C PHE A 83 -7.92 6.25 -15.14
N ILE A 84 -6.87 6.65 -15.85
CA ILE A 84 -6.17 5.78 -16.80
C ILE A 84 -5.58 4.56 -16.09
N LEU A 85 -4.98 4.77 -14.91
CA LEU A 85 -4.41 3.68 -14.13
C LEU A 85 -5.47 2.68 -13.69
N GLU A 86 -6.64 3.15 -13.27
CA GLU A 86 -7.79 2.29 -12.95
C GLU A 86 -8.25 1.48 -14.17
N ALA A 87 -8.41 2.14 -15.31
CA ALA A 87 -8.81 1.48 -16.55
C ALA A 87 -7.79 0.40 -16.98
N LEU A 88 -6.50 0.71 -16.92
CA LEU A 88 -5.43 -0.24 -17.23
C LEU A 88 -5.43 -1.43 -16.26
N TYR A 89 -5.66 -1.18 -14.98
CA TYR A 89 -5.76 -2.25 -13.98
C TYR A 89 -6.96 -3.16 -14.25
N ILE A 90 -8.13 -2.59 -14.56
CA ILE A 90 -9.33 -3.38 -14.90
C ILE A 90 -9.06 -4.25 -16.14
N VAL A 91 -8.49 -3.67 -17.20
CA VAL A 91 -8.12 -4.42 -18.41
C VAL A 91 -7.13 -5.54 -18.07
N PHE A 92 -6.09 -5.24 -17.29
CA PHE A 92 -5.13 -6.24 -16.81
C PHE A 92 -5.81 -7.38 -16.06
N MET A 93 -6.71 -7.06 -15.11
CA MET A 93 -7.41 -8.07 -14.31
C MET A 93 -8.36 -8.94 -15.14
N VAL A 94 -9.06 -8.35 -16.11
CA VAL A 94 -9.99 -9.09 -16.98
C VAL A 94 -9.23 -10.06 -17.90
N PHE A 95 -8.13 -9.63 -18.49
CA PHE A 95 -7.42 -10.45 -19.48
C PHE A 95 -6.36 -11.39 -18.89
N PHE A 96 -5.72 -11.01 -17.78
CA PHE A 96 -4.58 -11.74 -17.24
C PHE A 96 -4.68 -12.01 -15.74
N GLY A 97 -4.89 -10.97 -14.95
CA GLY A 97 -4.75 -11.02 -13.50
C GLY A 97 -5.77 -11.91 -12.82
N GLY A 98 -7.03 -11.86 -13.26
CA GLY A 98 -8.11 -12.68 -12.71
C GLY A 98 -7.83 -14.17 -12.88
N GLY A 99 -7.47 -14.60 -14.09
CA GLY A 99 -7.09 -15.98 -14.36
C GLY A 99 -5.84 -16.42 -13.57
N ALA A 100 -4.84 -15.56 -13.48
CA ALA A 100 -3.61 -15.83 -12.72
C ALA A 100 -3.87 -16.04 -11.23
N ILE A 101 -4.75 -15.23 -10.63
CA ILE A 101 -5.13 -15.37 -9.21
C ILE A 101 -5.92 -16.66 -8.98
N VAL A 102 -6.88 -16.99 -9.85
CA VAL A 102 -7.64 -18.24 -9.76
C VAL A 102 -6.71 -19.44 -9.86
N ASN A 103 -5.75 -19.43 -10.78
CA ASN A 103 -4.76 -20.49 -10.93
C ASN A 103 -3.86 -20.60 -9.69
N LEU A 104 -3.45 -19.47 -9.09
CA LEU A 104 -2.66 -19.46 -7.86
C LEU A 104 -3.44 -20.08 -6.69
N ILE A 105 -4.71 -19.74 -6.53
CA ILE A 105 -5.59 -20.33 -5.50
C ILE A 105 -5.74 -21.83 -5.75
N GLY A 106 -5.93 -22.25 -7.00
CA GLY A 106 -6.00 -23.65 -7.39
C GLY A 106 -4.73 -24.43 -7.02
N LEU A 107 -3.54 -23.87 -7.27
CA LEU A 107 -2.26 -24.47 -6.88
C LEU A 107 -2.17 -24.66 -5.37
N VAL A 108 -2.54 -23.65 -4.57
CA VAL A 108 -2.55 -23.72 -3.11
C VAL A 108 -3.54 -24.79 -2.62
N ALA A 109 -4.72 -24.86 -3.23
CA ALA A 109 -5.73 -25.85 -2.87
C ALA A 109 -5.26 -27.28 -3.18
N VAL A 110 -4.65 -27.52 -4.33
CA VAL A 110 -4.07 -28.83 -4.70
C VAL A 110 -2.95 -29.22 -3.73
N TYR A 111 -2.06 -28.28 -3.42
CA TYR A 111 -0.96 -28.53 -2.49
C TYR A 111 -1.47 -28.94 -1.08
N ASN A 112 -2.52 -28.28 -0.60
CA ASN A 112 -3.13 -28.57 0.71
C ASN A 112 -4.14 -29.73 0.65
N LYS A 113 -4.29 -30.44 -0.46
CA LYS A 113 -5.28 -31.51 -0.67
C LYS A 113 -6.72 -31.09 -0.37
N ILE A 114 -7.04 -29.83 -0.59
CA ILE A 114 -8.38 -29.31 -0.42
C ILE A 114 -9.19 -29.73 -1.66
N PRO A 115 -10.35 -30.42 -1.50
CA PRO A 115 -11.17 -30.80 -2.63
C PRO A 115 -11.72 -29.56 -3.33
N ILE A 116 -11.30 -29.34 -4.58
CA ILE A 116 -11.84 -28.28 -5.41
C ILE A 116 -13.12 -28.79 -6.04
N ALA A 117 -14.26 -28.29 -5.60
CA ALA A 117 -15.55 -28.59 -6.18
C ALA A 117 -15.65 -27.97 -7.58
N GLY A 118 -15.54 -28.79 -8.63
CA GLY A 118 -15.73 -28.37 -10.01
C GLY A 118 -15.95 -29.58 -10.92
N PRO A 119 -16.78 -29.45 -11.96
CA PRO A 119 -17.04 -30.55 -12.89
C PRO A 119 -15.82 -30.76 -13.79
N GLY A 120 -15.12 -31.87 -13.55
CA GLY A 120 -14.07 -32.39 -14.41
C GLY A 120 -12.65 -31.99 -14.06
N ASN A 121 -11.77 -32.94 -14.02
CA ASN A 121 -10.35 -32.86 -13.65
C ASN A 121 -9.47 -31.93 -14.53
N ARG A 122 -10.03 -31.25 -15.54
CA ARG A 122 -9.28 -30.37 -16.44
C ARG A 122 -8.53 -29.25 -15.74
N PHE A 123 -9.03 -28.78 -14.61
CA PHE A 123 -8.38 -27.72 -13.83
C PHE A 123 -7.09 -28.22 -13.19
N ASN A 124 -7.07 -29.47 -12.69
CA ASN A 124 -5.89 -30.04 -12.08
C ASN A 124 -4.78 -30.32 -13.11
N ASP A 125 -5.15 -30.78 -14.30
CA ASP A 125 -4.18 -31.10 -15.36
C ASP A 125 -3.48 -29.86 -15.89
N VAL A 126 -4.20 -28.74 -16.06
CA VAL A 126 -3.63 -27.45 -16.51
C VAL A 126 -2.73 -26.84 -15.41
N LEU A 127 -3.11 -26.97 -14.15
CA LEU A 127 -2.32 -26.46 -13.01
C LEU A 127 -0.99 -27.21 -12.83
N ILE A 128 -0.97 -28.52 -13.05
CA ILE A 128 0.23 -29.35 -12.91
C ILE A 128 1.22 -29.06 -14.07
N PHE A 129 0.74 -28.88 -15.29
CA PHE A 129 1.59 -28.73 -16.48
C PHE A 129 2.44 -27.45 -16.52
N ASN A 130 1.99 -26.34 -15.87
CA ASN A 130 2.66 -25.04 -15.85
C ASN A 130 2.74 -24.45 -14.43
N SER A 131 3.00 -25.28 -13.43
CA SER A 131 2.94 -24.87 -12.01
C SER A 131 3.83 -23.66 -11.69
N THR A 132 5.06 -23.61 -12.22
CA THR A 132 5.99 -22.51 -11.95
C THR A 132 5.55 -21.21 -12.60
N GLN A 133 5.07 -21.26 -13.86
CA GLN A 133 4.56 -20.08 -14.55
C GLN A 133 3.29 -19.56 -13.89
N ASN A 134 2.35 -20.44 -13.53
CA ASN A 134 1.13 -20.08 -12.82
C ASN A 134 1.41 -19.47 -11.45
N LEU A 135 2.41 -19.97 -10.73
CA LEU A 135 2.88 -19.40 -9.46
C LEU A 135 3.42 -17.99 -9.66
N LEU A 136 4.32 -17.79 -10.63
CA LEU A 136 4.94 -16.49 -10.88
C LEU A 136 3.90 -15.45 -11.31
N PHE A 137 3.04 -15.78 -12.28
CA PHE A 137 1.99 -14.88 -12.74
C PHE A 137 0.95 -14.60 -11.65
N GLY A 138 0.62 -15.59 -10.83
CA GLY A 138 -0.27 -15.43 -9.69
C GLY A 138 0.30 -14.47 -8.64
N ILE A 139 1.57 -14.64 -8.26
CA ILE A 139 2.26 -13.73 -7.32
C ILE A 139 2.31 -12.31 -7.91
N LEU A 140 2.65 -12.17 -9.19
CA LEU A 140 2.69 -10.87 -9.86
C LEU A 140 1.32 -10.19 -9.86
N ALA A 141 0.25 -10.93 -10.12
CA ALA A 141 -1.12 -10.42 -10.08
C ALA A 141 -1.54 -9.97 -8.68
N VAL A 142 -1.16 -10.72 -7.64
CA VAL A 142 -1.40 -10.34 -6.23
C VAL A 142 -0.62 -9.07 -5.88
N MET A 143 0.66 -8.99 -6.25
CA MET A 143 1.47 -7.79 -6.02
C MET A 143 0.90 -6.57 -6.74
N ALA A 144 0.46 -6.72 -7.99
CA ALA A 144 -0.20 -5.67 -8.75
C ALA A 144 -1.51 -5.21 -8.07
N THR A 145 -2.28 -6.14 -7.53
CA THR A 145 -3.51 -5.84 -6.78
C THR A 145 -3.22 -5.06 -5.50
N ILE A 146 -2.20 -5.46 -4.73
CA ILE A 146 -1.78 -4.73 -3.52
C ILE A 146 -1.32 -3.31 -3.88
N ALA A 147 -0.51 -3.17 -4.94
CA ALA A 147 -0.05 -1.87 -5.41
C ALA A 147 -1.24 -0.99 -5.87
N PHE A 148 -2.19 -1.57 -6.59
CA PHE A 148 -3.39 -0.87 -7.01
C PHE A 148 -4.23 -0.38 -5.83
N ILE A 149 -4.46 -1.22 -4.81
CA ILE A 149 -5.16 -0.84 -3.58
C ILE A 149 -4.44 0.33 -2.89
N ALA A 150 -3.11 0.29 -2.80
CA ALA A 150 -2.33 1.38 -2.21
C ALA A 150 -2.52 2.70 -2.99
N ILE A 151 -2.45 2.65 -4.32
CA ILE A 151 -2.66 3.82 -5.18
C ILE A 151 -4.11 4.32 -5.08
N TYR A 152 -5.08 3.42 -4.98
CA TYR A 152 -6.49 3.76 -4.78
C TYR A 152 -6.67 4.59 -3.50
N PHE A 153 -6.09 4.18 -2.38
CA PHE A 153 -6.13 4.97 -1.15
C PHE A 153 -5.43 6.33 -1.27
N VAL A 154 -4.31 6.39 -2.00
CA VAL A 154 -3.62 7.66 -2.29
C VAL A 154 -4.51 8.61 -3.11
N SER A 155 -5.23 8.08 -4.11
CA SER A 155 -6.16 8.86 -4.93
C SER A 155 -7.29 9.48 -4.09
N ILE A 156 -7.91 8.69 -3.21
CA ILE A 156 -8.97 9.20 -2.33
C ILE A 156 -8.43 10.23 -1.35
N LYS A 157 -7.29 9.96 -0.72
CA LYS A 157 -6.64 10.93 0.17
C LYS A 157 -6.33 12.24 -0.55
N SER A 158 -5.89 12.17 -1.81
CA SER A 158 -5.68 13.34 -2.65
C SER A 158 -6.97 14.13 -2.88
N ALA A 159 -8.07 13.46 -3.22
CA ALA A 159 -9.37 14.09 -3.43
C ALA A 159 -9.89 14.76 -2.14
N LEU A 160 -9.78 14.10 -0.99
CA LEU A 160 -10.15 14.64 0.32
C LEU A 160 -9.32 15.87 0.70
N ASN A 161 -8.03 15.84 0.41
CA ASN A 161 -7.14 16.96 0.69
C ASN A 161 -7.49 18.17 -0.19
N CYS A 162 -7.79 17.95 -1.47
CA CYS A 162 -8.28 19.00 -2.36
C CYS A 162 -9.59 19.61 -1.87
N GLU A 163 -10.50 18.79 -1.32
CA GLU A 163 -11.75 19.28 -0.73
C GLU A 163 -11.50 20.15 0.49
N ARG A 164 -10.63 19.73 1.42
CA ARG A 164 -10.25 20.53 2.59
C ARG A 164 -9.68 21.89 2.19
N ILE A 165 -8.76 21.91 1.22
CA ILE A 165 -8.15 23.16 0.73
C ILE A 165 -9.23 24.07 0.15
N LYS A 166 -10.14 23.54 -0.67
CA LYS A 166 -11.21 24.32 -1.29
C LYS A 166 -12.21 24.85 -0.25
N ARG A 167 -12.55 24.03 0.76
CA ARG A 167 -13.45 24.42 1.86
C ARG A 167 -12.85 25.56 2.70
N ASN A 168 -11.53 25.60 2.85
CA ASN A 168 -10.80 26.65 3.56
C ASN A 168 -10.51 27.87 2.66
N GLY A 169 -11.12 27.99 1.49
CA GLY A 169 -10.97 29.12 0.57
C GLY A 169 -9.67 29.09 -0.24
N GLY A 170 -8.86 28.04 -0.13
CA GLY A 170 -7.64 27.87 -0.91
C GLY A 170 -7.89 27.28 -2.30
N LYS A 171 -6.93 27.46 -3.21
CA LYS A 171 -6.90 26.76 -4.50
C LYS A 171 -6.01 25.52 -4.38
N PRO A 172 -6.49 24.32 -4.73
CA PRO A 172 -5.64 23.13 -4.75
C PRO A 172 -4.51 23.32 -5.78
N MET A 173 -3.30 22.92 -5.42
CA MET A 173 -2.13 23.01 -6.29
C MET A 173 -2.30 22.12 -7.51
N ASN A 174 -1.87 22.62 -8.68
CA ASN A 174 -1.76 21.80 -9.89
C ASN A 174 -0.63 20.78 -9.75
N PHE A 175 -0.69 19.67 -10.46
CA PHE A 175 0.32 18.61 -10.46
C PHE A 175 1.77 19.15 -10.63
N ARG A 176 1.96 20.14 -11.51
CA ARG A 176 3.26 20.79 -11.72
C ARG A 176 3.76 21.54 -10.48
N GLN A 177 2.88 22.19 -9.74
CA GLN A 177 3.23 22.91 -8.50
C GLN A 177 3.56 21.93 -7.37
N GLU A 178 2.76 20.86 -7.20
CA GLU A 178 3.04 19.78 -6.24
C GLU A 178 4.38 19.09 -6.51
N SER A 179 4.69 18.80 -7.77
CA SER A 179 5.96 18.16 -8.14
C SER A 179 7.17 19.08 -7.91
N MET A 180 7.04 20.37 -8.16
CA MET A 180 8.10 21.35 -7.86
C MET A 180 8.31 21.53 -6.35
N GLU A 181 7.25 21.54 -5.56
CA GLU A 181 7.35 21.65 -4.11
C GLU A 181 8.02 20.42 -3.50
N LEU A 182 7.67 19.21 -3.99
CA LEU A 182 8.33 17.96 -3.60
C LEU A 182 9.81 17.92 -3.97
N LEU A 183 10.17 18.44 -5.12
CA LEU A 183 11.56 18.57 -5.54
C LEU A 183 12.32 19.56 -4.63
N ASN A 184 11.77 20.75 -4.41
CA ASN A 184 12.38 21.75 -3.54
C ASN A 184 12.53 21.28 -2.08
N SER A 185 11.56 20.55 -1.55
CA SER A 185 11.62 20.03 -0.17
C SER A 185 12.68 18.94 0.05
N ARG A 186 13.17 18.30 -1.04
CA ARG A 186 14.23 17.29 -0.96
C ARG A 186 15.65 17.89 -1.06
N PHE A 187 15.77 19.13 -1.50
CA PHE A 187 17.06 19.80 -1.66
C PHE A 187 17.36 20.82 -0.56
N HIS A 188 16.53 20.89 0.46
CA HIS A 188 16.74 21.59 1.72
C HIS A 188 16.79 20.60 2.89
#